data_6a858ee726ec253397d6c7edb168729e
#
_entry.id   6a858ee726ec253397d6c7edb168729e
#
_cell.length_a   1.000
_cell.length_b   1.000
_cell.length_c   1.000
_cell.angle_alpha   90.00
_cell.angle_beta   90.00
_cell.angle_gamma   90.00
#
_symmetry.space_group_name_H-M   'P 1'
#
loop_
_entity.id
_entity.type
_entity.pdbx_description
1 polymer ?
#
loop_
_entity_poly.entity_id
_entity_poly.type
_entity_poly.pdbx_seq_one_letter_code
_entity_poly.pdbx_strand_id
1 'polypeptide(L)'
;MSRLCAEPKVYLKCIESLLNEYIQNKKLTLLKNTIVKSAEIEANEIRSVKVKNKLINDSIVLNGTIFVDSTELGDLLPITECDHVLGTEGKVETGELHMPEKHSDKNQQAFTMCFAIEHRKGQNHTIDKPPNYEFWRDFIPNLTPPWPGRLLNFAYTHPSTGVKKILGFNPEGPHNSGIINLWKYRRIIAEENFNKQSGIKDTSLVNWPQNDYLLGNLTGVSEKERSKHINQSKDLSRSLLYWLQTDAPRDDGGTGWPGLRLRKDIFDTDDGMAKYPYVRESARIKAMTTILEHHCGVENRAQFLGVDQSKVKSKSYHDSVGIGHYQIDLHPTTEGDNYIDFPALPFELPLGSLIPIKIKNLIAGSKNIGTTHVTNGCYRLHPVEWNIGEVAGHLAAKCLIEKSSPQEIRNNQNKLTTFQDTLIKNGVEIRWPDEVYKS
;
A
#
# COMPACT_ATOMS: atom_id res chain seq x y z
N MET A 1 1.70 -14.89 -9.20
CA MET A 1 3.01 -14.81 -8.48
C MET A 1 3.86 -13.76 -9.13
N SER A 2 4.43 -12.86 -8.36
CA SER A 2 5.41 -11.91 -8.89
C SER A 2 6.73 -12.65 -9.17
N ARG A 3 7.24 -12.52 -10.41
CA ARG A 3 8.57 -13.02 -10.78
C ARG A 3 9.68 -12.03 -10.43
N LEU A 4 9.31 -10.84 -9.94
CA LEU A 4 10.21 -9.72 -9.67
C LEU A 4 10.33 -9.43 -8.16
N CYS A 5 10.15 -10.42 -7.30
CA CYS A 5 10.39 -10.26 -5.88
C CYS A 5 11.88 -10.30 -5.59
N ALA A 6 12.35 -9.37 -4.74
CA ALA A 6 13.71 -9.34 -4.24
C ALA A 6 13.72 -8.97 -2.75
N GLU A 7 14.88 -9.15 -2.11
CA GLU A 7 15.06 -8.75 -0.72
C GLU A 7 14.90 -7.24 -0.54
N PRO A 8 14.29 -6.76 0.56
CA PRO A 8 14.15 -5.34 0.85
C PRO A 8 15.48 -4.56 0.80
N LYS A 9 16.58 -5.19 1.22
CA LYS A 9 17.93 -4.59 1.18
C LYS A 9 18.42 -4.32 -0.24
N VAL A 10 17.99 -5.11 -1.23
CA VAL A 10 18.34 -4.90 -2.64
C VAL A 10 17.63 -3.64 -3.15
N TYR A 11 16.33 -3.52 -2.89
CA TYR A 11 15.57 -2.31 -3.24
C TYR A 11 16.14 -1.07 -2.56
N LEU A 12 16.47 -1.15 -1.27
CA LEU A 12 17.07 -0.04 -0.54
C LEU A 12 18.39 0.42 -1.20
N LYS A 13 19.27 -0.51 -1.56
CA LYS A 13 20.52 -0.18 -2.28
C LYS A 13 20.28 0.50 -3.62
N CYS A 14 19.28 0.04 -4.37
CA CYS A 14 18.92 0.67 -5.64
C CYS A 14 18.45 2.12 -5.42
N ILE A 15 17.57 2.35 -4.43
CA ILE A 15 17.09 3.70 -4.09
C ILE A 15 18.25 4.58 -3.61
N GLU A 16 19.10 4.09 -2.73
CA GLU A 16 20.29 4.83 -2.25
C GLU A 16 21.23 5.17 -3.41
N SER A 17 21.43 4.26 -4.37
CA SER A 17 22.23 4.52 -5.57
C SER A 17 21.66 5.64 -6.43
N LEU A 18 20.32 5.67 -6.63
CA LEU A 18 19.65 6.74 -7.37
C LEU A 18 19.79 8.11 -6.68
N LEU A 19 19.79 8.15 -5.36
CA LEU A 19 19.86 9.39 -4.59
C LEU A 19 21.29 9.90 -4.35
N ASN A 20 22.29 9.03 -4.44
CA ASN A 20 23.65 9.29 -3.96
C ASN A 20 24.30 10.49 -4.65
N GLU A 21 24.16 10.65 -5.98
CA GLU A 21 24.70 11.79 -6.72
C GLU A 21 24.15 13.12 -6.18
N TYR A 22 22.84 13.18 -5.93
CA TYR A 22 22.18 14.40 -5.44
C TYR A 22 22.59 14.73 -4.00
N ILE A 23 22.80 13.71 -3.17
CA ILE A 23 23.27 13.88 -1.78
C ILE A 23 24.71 14.41 -1.77
N GLN A 24 25.60 13.81 -2.58
CA GLN A 24 27.01 14.23 -2.67
C GLN A 24 27.15 15.67 -3.18
N ASN A 25 26.33 16.06 -4.16
CA ASN A 25 26.29 17.39 -4.72
C ASN A 25 25.50 18.40 -3.85
N LYS A 26 25.08 18.01 -2.63
CA LYS A 26 24.31 18.83 -1.69
C LYS A 26 23.00 19.39 -2.27
N LYS A 27 22.44 18.74 -3.29
CA LYS A 27 21.13 19.05 -3.87
C LYS A 27 20.00 18.36 -3.12
N LEU A 28 20.31 17.31 -2.36
CA LEU A 28 19.37 16.54 -1.55
C LEU A 28 19.94 16.37 -0.15
N THR A 29 19.12 16.67 0.87
CA THR A 29 19.41 16.36 2.27
C THR A 29 18.43 15.29 2.75
N LEU A 30 18.95 14.14 3.16
CA LEU A 30 18.17 13.03 3.69
C LEU A 30 18.24 13.00 5.23
N LEU A 31 17.14 13.32 5.90
CA LEU A 31 17.00 13.30 7.35
C LEU A 31 16.43 11.97 7.81
N LYS A 32 17.29 10.97 8.08
CA LYS A 32 16.86 9.65 8.56
C LYS A 32 16.32 9.73 9.99
N ASN A 33 15.42 8.79 10.36
CA ASN A 33 14.80 8.69 11.69
C ASN A 33 14.06 9.96 12.14
N THR A 34 13.53 10.71 11.19
CA THR A 34 12.93 12.04 11.43
C THR A 34 11.45 12.00 11.04
N ILE A 35 10.61 12.57 11.90
CA ILE A 35 9.15 12.67 11.71
C ILE A 35 8.70 14.11 11.83
N VAL A 36 7.65 14.48 11.07
CA VAL A 36 6.98 15.78 11.20
C VAL A 36 6.15 15.78 12.48
N LYS A 37 6.18 16.90 13.21
CA LYS A 37 5.42 17.08 14.46
C LYS A 37 4.41 18.22 14.40
N SER A 38 4.71 19.30 13.69
CA SER A 38 3.79 20.42 13.51
C SER A 38 4.16 21.20 12.26
N ALA A 39 3.26 22.05 11.79
CA ALA A 39 3.48 22.98 10.71
C ALA A 39 3.00 24.37 11.12
N GLU A 40 3.56 25.39 10.49
CA GLU A 40 3.09 26.75 10.53
C GLU A 40 2.39 27.07 9.22
N ILE A 41 1.14 27.49 9.30
CA ILE A 41 0.29 27.76 8.14
C ILE A 41 -0.19 29.21 8.21
N GLU A 42 -0.07 29.91 7.09
CA GLU A 42 -0.58 31.24 6.90
C GLU A 42 -1.28 31.37 5.54
N ALA A 43 -2.48 31.89 5.50
CA ALA A 43 -3.26 32.12 4.27
C ALA A 43 -3.39 30.85 3.36
N ASN A 44 -3.56 29.68 3.96
CA ASN A 44 -3.61 28.37 3.29
C ASN A 44 -2.28 27.96 2.61
N GLU A 45 -1.16 28.47 3.11
CA GLU A 45 0.18 28.07 2.68
C GLU A 45 0.98 27.58 3.89
N ILE A 46 1.70 26.49 3.71
CA ILE A 46 2.65 25.99 4.70
C ILE A 46 3.89 26.87 4.62
N ARG A 47 4.27 27.51 5.72
CA ARG A 47 5.50 28.31 5.84
C ARG A 47 6.67 27.46 6.29
N SER A 48 6.42 26.62 7.26
CA SER A 48 7.43 25.75 7.82
C SER A 48 6.83 24.46 8.38
N VAL A 49 7.69 23.43 8.51
CA VAL A 49 7.38 22.20 9.26
C VAL A 49 8.43 22.00 10.34
N LYS A 50 7.98 21.68 11.54
CA LYS A 50 8.86 21.25 12.64
C LYS A 50 9.00 19.74 12.58
N VAL A 51 10.21 19.27 12.43
CA VAL A 51 10.54 17.84 12.41
C VAL A 51 11.36 17.46 13.63
N LYS A 52 11.21 16.19 14.07
CA LYS A 52 11.89 15.65 15.25
C LYS A 52 12.65 14.38 14.89
N ASN A 53 13.93 14.34 15.19
CA ASN A 53 14.71 13.10 15.10
C ASN A 53 14.40 12.21 16.30
N LYS A 54 14.02 10.96 16.03
CA LYS A 54 13.59 10.01 17.06
C LYS A 54 14.74 9.49 17.92
N LEU A 55 15.97 9.45 17.41
CA LEU A 55 17.12 8.86 18.11
C LEU A 55 17.76 9.84 19.11
N ILE A 56 17.95 11.09 18.69
CA ILE A 56 18.65 12.10 19.49
C ILE A 56 17.70 13.11 20.15
N ASN A 57 16.39 12.93 19.93
CA ASN A 57 15.32 13.79 20.47
C ASN A 57 15.45 15.27 20.10
N ASP A 58 16.19 15.59 19.03
CA ASP A 58 16.37 16.95 18.52
C ASP A 58 15.28 17.32 17.53
N SER A 59 14.99 18.63 17.44
CA SER A 59 13.96 19.17 16.56
C SER A 59 14.52 20.35 15.77
N ILE A 60 14.22 20.37 14.47
CA ILE A 60 14.58 21.46 13.58
C ILE A 60 13.32 21.98 12.86
N VAL A 61 13.36 23.23 12.46
CA VAL A 61 12.34 23.85 11.61
C VAL A 61 12.86 23.92 10.20
N LEU A 62 12.06 23.42 9.26
CA LEU A 62 12.36 23.42 7.83
C LEU A 62 11.39 24.38 7.14
N ASN A 63 11.94 25.43 6.55
CA ASN A 63 11.20 26.34 5.68
C ASN A 63 11.19 25.77 4.26
N GLY A 64 10.09 25.91 3.56
CA GLY A 64 9.94 25.40 2.19
C GLY A 64 8.97 26.23 1.36
N THR A 65 9.16 26.25 0.05
CA THR A 65 8.22 26.88 -0.88
C THR A 65 7.14 25.91 -1.31
N ILE A 66 7.51 24.64 -1.56
CA ILE A 66 6.60 23.56 -1.91
C ILE A 66 6.85 22.37 -0.95
N PHE A 67 5.79 21.75 -0.52
CA PHE A 67 5.79 20.57 0.32
C PHE A 67 5.16 19.40 -0.44
N VAL A 68 5.80 18.23 -0.37
CA VAL A 68 5.25 16.99 -0.94
C VAL A 68 5.03 16.01 0.20
N ASP A 69 3.79 15.59 0.41
CA ASP A 69 3.47 14.54 1.39
C ASP A 69 3.48 13.16 0.72
N SER A 70 4.52 12.40 0.99
CA SER A 70 4.65 10.99 0.61
C SER A 70 4.71 10.10 1.85
N THR A 71 4.16 10.55 2.98
CA THR A 71 4.11 9.74 4.19
C THR A 71 3.14 8.58 4.02
N GLU A 72 3.43 7.46 4.66
CA GLU A 72 2.66 6.22 4.52
C GLU A 72 1.19 6.36 4.97
N LEU A 73 0.92 7.26 5.90
CA LEU A 73 -0.40 7.47 6.49
C LEU A 73 -1.06 8.82 6.13
N GLY A 74 -0.40 9.66 5.30
CA GLY A 74 -0.85 11.03 5.06
C GLY A 74 -0.64 11.91 6.29
N ASP A 75 0.48 11.72 7.00
CA ASP A 75 0.72 12.36 8.30
C ASP A 75 0.78 13.90 8.24
N LEU A 76 1.11 14.50 7.08
CA LEU A 76 1.08 15.96 6.91
C LEU A 76 -0.34 16.52 6.83
N LEU A 77 -1.32 15.76 6.40
CA LEU A 77 -2.67 16.26 6.13
C LEU A 77 -3.33 16.86 7.39
N PRO A 78 -3.43 16.14 8.53
CA PRO A 78 -3.96 16.72 9.75
C PRO A 78 -3.06 17.80 10.34
N ILE A 79 -1.74 17.71 10.18
CA ILE A 79 -0.76 18.66 10.72
C ILE A 79 -0.84 20.02 10.00
N THR A 80 -1.19 20.00 8.71
CA THR A 80 -1.30 21.21 7.87
C THR A 80 -2.73 21.71 7.72
N GLU A 81 -3.67 21.15 8.48
CA GLU A 81 -5.10 21.46 8.37
C GLU A 81 -5.64 21.28 6.93
N CYS A 82 -4.99 20.42 6.16
CA CYS A 82 -5.44 20.05 4.84
C CYS A 82 -6.72 19.22 4.95
N ASP A 83 -7.77 19.61 4.21
CA ASP A 83 -9.00 18.83 4.17
C ASP A 83 -8.71 17.44 3.59
N HIS A 84 -9.13 16.41 4.30
CA HIS A 84 -8.87 15.01 3.94
C HIS A 84 -10.03 14.10 4.34
N VAL A 85 -9.98 12.86 3.86
CA VAL A 85 -10.94 11.80 4.13
C VAL A 85 -10.21 10.62 4.75
N LEU A 86 -10.85 9.98 5.71
CA LEU A 86 -10.43 8.73 6.34
C LEU A 86 -11.48 7.64 6.05
N GLY A 87 -11.05 6.40 6.02
CA GLY A 87 -11.95 5.26 5.91
C GLY A 87 -12.78 5.24 4.64
N THR A 88 -14.03 4.75 4.74
CA THR A 88 -14.94 4.63 3.61
C THR A 88 -15.86 5.84 3.47
N GLU A 89 -16.00 6.35 2.26
CA GLU A 89 -17.07 7.27 1.88
C GLU A 89 -18.41 6.52 1.84
N GLY A 90 -19.53 7.25 1.90
CA GLY A 90 -20.87 6.69 1.73
C GLY A 90 -21.27 6.64 0.26
N LYS A 91 -22.06 5.63 -0.13
CA LYS A 91 -22.60 5.48 -1.47
C LYS A 91 -23.40 6.71 -1.92
N VAL A 92 -24.12 7.34 -0.98
CA VAL A 92 -24.88 8.59 -1.26
C VAL A 92 -23.96 9.75 -1.61
N GLU A 93 -22.73 9.75 -1.13
CA GLU A 93 -21.75 10.83 -1.37
C GLU A 93 -21.06 10.67 -2.73
N THR A 94 -20.75 9.44 -3.13
CA THR A 94 -19.89 9.15 -4.29
C THR A 94 -20.63 8.52 -5.47
N GLY A 95 -21.79 7.88 -5.23
CA GLY A 95 -22.51 7.11 -6.24
C GLY A 95 -21.78 5.83 -6.68
N GLU A 96 -20.78 5.38 -5.94
CA GLU A 96 -20.00 4.19 -6.27
C GLU A 96 -20.76 2.91 -5.94
N LEU A 97 -20.64 1.91 -6.80
CA LEU A 97 -21.43 0.68 -6.71
C LEU A 97 -21.03 -0.17 -5.49
N HIS A 98 -19.73 -0.26 -5.19
CA HIS A 98 -19.18 -1.14 -4.16
C HIS A 98 -18.87 -0.43 -2.83
N MET A 99 -19.38 0.79 -2.65
CA MET A 99 -19.29 1.51 -1.38
C MET A 99 -20.37 1.07 -0.39
N PRO A 100 -20.09 1.11 0.92
CA PRO A 100 -21.12 0.99 1.94
C PRO A 100 -22.13 2.17 1.84
N GLU A 101 -23.32 1.98 2.38
CA GLU A 101 -24.36 3.01 2.32
C GLU A 101 -23.97 4.31 3.05
N LYS A 102 -23.21 4.19 4.14
CA LYS A 102 -22.83 5.31 5.00
C LYS A 102 -21.31 5.46 5.09
N HIS A 103 -20.88 6.70 5.17
CA HIS A 103 -19.51 7.06 5.49
C HIS A 103 -19.08 6.57 6.88
N SER A 104 -17.83 6.10 6.99
CA SER A 104 -17.20 5.83 8.26
C SER A 104 -15.68 6.05 8.23
N ASP A 105 -15.21 7.04 8.98
CA ASP A 105 -13.78 7.30 9.17
C ASP A 105 -13.02 6.10 9.76
N LYS A 106 -13.75 5.24 10.48
CA LYS A 106 -13.17 4.08 11.16
C LYS A 106 -13.08 2.85 10.29
N ASN A 107 -13.85 2.78 9.23
CA ASN A 107 -13.87 1.64 8.31
C ASN A 107 -12.67 1.67 7.37
N GLN A 108 -11.52 1.15 7.85
CA GLN A 108 -10.24 1.17 7.12
C GLN A 108 -9.76 -0.24 6.84
N GLN A 109 -9.04 -0.40 5.74
CA GLN A 109 -8.48 -1.71 5.36
C GLN A 109 -7.43 -2.19 6.36
N ALA A 110 -7.44 -3.49 6.61
CA ALA A 110 -6.43 -4.17 7.40
C ALA A 110 -5.02 -3.88 6.92
N PHE A 111 -4.08 -3.77 7.83
CA PHE A 111 -2.66 -3.67 7.54
C PHE A 111 -1.91 -4.93 7.98
N THR A 112 -0.71 -5.15 7.46
CA THR A 112 0.02 -6.39 7.67
C THR A 112 1.40 -6.13 8.25
N MET A 113 1.74 -6.76 9.37
CA MET A 113 3.11 -6.79 9.86
C MET A 113 3.85 -7.95 9.18
N CYS A 114 4.63 -7.63 8.17
CA CYS A 114 5.34 -8.62 7.36
C CYS A 114 6.54 -9.21 8.11
N PHE A 115 6.87 -10.47 7.78
CA PHE A 115 8.10 -11.15 8.22
C PHE A 115 8.60 -12.11 7.14
N ALA A 116 9.84 -12.54 7.24
CA ALA A 116 10.45 -13.46 6.28
C ALA A 116 10.85 -14.76 6.94
N ILE A 117 10.63 -15.87 6.23
CA ILE A 117 10.93 -17.23 6.69
C ILE A 117 11.75 -18.01 5.67
N GLU A 118 12.65 -18.86 6.14
CA GLU A 118 13.26 -19.94 5.36
C GLU A 118 12.92 -21.29 5.99
N HIS A 119 13.13 -22.37 5.27
CA HIS A 119 12.95 -23.73 5.79
C HIS A 119 14.28 -24.49 5.83
N ARG A 120 14.58 -25.12 6.97
CA ARG A 120 15.75 -25.97 7.22
C ARG A 120 15.28 -27.37 7.59
N LYS A 121 15.20 -28.26 6.60
CA LYS A 121 14.74 -29.65 6.81
C LYS A 121 15.54 -30.36 7.90
N GLY A 122 14.83 -31.03 8.81
CA GLY A 122 15.43 -31.79 9.91
C GLY A 122 15.94 -30.96 11.09
N GLN A 123 15.79 -29.62 11.03
CA GLN A 123 16.11 -28.73 12.16
C GLN A 123 14.84 -28.31 12.91
N ASN A 124 15.03 -27.84 14.14
CA ASN A 124 13.95 -27.24 14.92
C ASN A 124 14.29 -25.77 15.23
N HIS A 125 13.49 -24.86 14.69
CA HIS A 125 13.57 -23.41 14.87
C HIS A 125 12.28 -22.84 15.45
N THR A 126 11.49 -23.70 16.11
CA THR A 126 10.23 -23.26 16.74
C THR A 126 10.51 -22.12 17.72
N ILE A 127 9.81 -21.01 17.53
CA ILE A 127 9.92 -19.85 18.42
C ILE A 127 9.17 -20.12 19.74
N ASP A 128 9.47 -19.31 20.77
CA ASP A 128 8.68 -19.33 21.99
C ASP A 128 7.22 -18.99 21.67
N LYS A 129 6.30 -19.68 22.34
CA LYS A 129 4.87 -19.48 22.17
C LYS A 129 4.50 -18.02 22.48
N PRO A 130 3.90 -17.28 21.51
CA PRO A 130 3.48 -15.91 21.75
C PRO A 130 2.42 -15.82 22.87
N PRO A 131 2.44 -14.75 23.69
CA PRO A 131 1.52 -14.64 24.83
C PRO A 131 0.03 -14.73 24.48
N ASN A 132 -0.38 -14.21 23.33
CA ASN A 132 -1.78 -14.22 22.89
C ASN A 132 -2.05 -15.28 21.80
N TYR A 133 -1.23 -16.33 21.73
CA TYR A 133 -1.36 -17.36 20.70
C TYR A 133 -2.75 -18.02 20.70
N GLU A 134 -3.28 -18.39 21.86
CA GLU A 134 -4.61 -19.01 21.98
C GLU A 134 -5.71 -18.11 21.42
N PHE A 135 -5.65 -16.81 21.72
CA PHE A 135 -6.59 -15.84 21.16
C PHE A 135 -6.54 -15.86 19.63
N TRP A 136 -5.36 -15.71 19.02
CA TRP A 136 -5.22 -15.67 17.56
C TRP A 136 -5.55 -17.01 16.90
N ARG A 137 -5.17 -18.12 17.52
CA ARG A 137 -5.50 -19.48 17.02
C ARG A 137 -7.01 -19.68 16.91
N ASP A 138 -7.76 -19.21 17.90
CA ASP A 138 -9.21 -19.44 17.99
C ASP A 138 -10.03 -18.27 17.44
N PHE A 139 -9.39 -17.18 17.05
CA PHE A 139 -10.06 -15.98 16.52
C PHE A 139 -10.74 -16.27 15.19
N ILE A 140 -12.04 -15.93 15.12
CA ILE A 140 -12.86 -15.99 13.92
C ILE A 140 -13.23 -14.56 13.54
N PRO A 141 -12.75 -14.03 12.39
CA PRO A 141 -13.14 -12.71 11.92
C PRO A 141 -14.65 -12.63 11.66
N ASN A 142 -15.29 -11.59 12.19
CA ASN A 142 -16.69 -11.28 11.92
C ASN A 142 -16.76 -10.36 10.70
N LEU A 143 -16.88 -10.96 9.50
CA LEU A 143 -16.81 -10.27 8.23
C LEU A 143 -18.03 -10.60 7.34
N THR A 144 -18.32 -9.72 6.39
CA THR A 144 -19.36 -9.90 5.37
C THR A 144 -18.75 -9.77 3.96
N PRO A 145 -18.82 -10.81 3.10
CA PRO A 145 -19.32 -12.19 3.37
C PRO A 145 -18.49 -12.88 4.46
N PRO A 146 -18.99 -13.97 5.08
CA PRO A 146 -18.33 -14.58 6.23
C PRO A 146 -16.92 -15.10 5.92
N TRP A 147 -15.99 -14.93 6.87
CA TRP A 147 -14.69 -15.62 6.85
C TRP A 147 -14.87 -17.12 7.10
N PRO A 148 -14.11 -18.01 6.44
CA PRO A 148 -14.36 -19.46 6.49
C PRO A 148 -13.75 -20.15 7.73
N GLY A 149 -14.11 -19.73 8.92
CA GLY A 149 -13.68 -20.30 10.20
C GLY A 149 -12.61 -19.48 10.93
N ARG A 150 -11.63 -20.12 11.54
CA ARG A 150 -10.55 -19.43 12.26
C ARG A 150 -9.66 -18.64 11.32
N LEU A 151 -9.05 -17.54 11.79
CA LEU A 151 -8.11 -16.75 11.00
C LEU A 151 -6.86 -17.56 10.63
N LEU A 152 -6.27 -18.27 11.61
CA LEU A 152 -5.12 -19.14 11.39
C LEU A 152 -5.58 -20.48 10.79
N ASN A 153 -5.70 -20.50 9.47
CA ASN A 153 -5.98 -21.67 8.66
C ASN A 153 -5.48 -21.45 7.21
N PHE A 154 -5.53 -22.47 6.36
CA PHE A 154 -5.20 -22.37 4.93
C PHE A 154 -6.44 -22.12 4.06
N ALA A 155 -7.39 -21.38 4.56
CA ALA A 155 -8.55 -20.95 3.80
C ALA A 155 -8.81 -19.45 4.00
N TYR A 156 -9.43 -18.83 3.02
CA TYR A 156 -9.91 -17.46 3.11
C TYR A 156 -11.14 -17.30 2.20
N THR A 157 -11.83 -16.19 2.31
CA THR A 157 -12.94 -15.85 1.41
C THR A 157 -12.34 -15.33 0.09
N HIS A 158 -12.70 -15.97 -1.02
CA HIS A 158 -12.22 -15.55 -2.34
C HIS A 158 -12.77 -14.16 -2.68
N PRO A 159 -11.92 -13.18 -3.00
CA PRO A 159 -12.37 -11.79 -3.12
C PRO A 159 -13.41 -11.54 -4.21
N SER A 160 -13.31 -12.23 -5.35
CA SER A 160 -14.21 -12.02 -6.49
C SER A 160 -15.49 -12.86 -6.45
N THR A 161 -15.56 -13.91 -5.63
CA THR A 161 -16.70 -14.84 -5.61
C THR A 161 -17.39 -14.93 -4.26
N GLY A 162 -16.78 -14.42 -3.19
CA GLY A 162 -17.29 -14.52 -1.82
C GLY A 162 -17.32 -15.94 -1.24
N VAL A 163 -16.80 -16.95 -1.95
CA VAL A 163 -16.80 -18.33 -1.47
C VAL A 163 -15.46 -18.73 -0.86
N LYS A 164 -15.48 -19.76 -0.04
CA LYS A 164 -14.28 -20.34 0.59
C LYS A 164 -13.27 -20.78 -0.48
N LYS A 165 -12.03 -20.31 -0.41
CA LYS A 165 -10.88 -20.76 -1.21
C LYS A 165 -9.83 -21.39 -0.30
N ILE A 166 -9.31 -22.55 -0.73
CA ILE A 166 -8.22 -23.23 -0.04
C ILE A 166 -6.88 -22.77 -0.60
N LEU A 167 -5.95 -22.51 0.30
CA LEU A 167 -4.53 -22.23 0.03
C LEU A 167 -3.70 -23.45 0.46
N GLY A 168 -2.50 -23.57 -0.06
CA GLY A 168 -1.55 -24.59 0.35
C GLY A 168 -0.31 -24.00 1.00
N PHE A 169 0.37 -24.82 1.77
CA PHE A 169 1.69 -24.49 2.30
C PHE A 169 2.55 -25.74 2.36
N ASN A 170 3.58 -25.80 1.53
CA ASN A 170 4.57 -26.89 1.57
C ASN A 170 5.96 -26.32 1.24
N PRO A 171 6.88 -26.21 2.22
CA PRO A 171 8.24 -25.77 2.01
C PRO A 171 9.17 -26.87 1.47
N GLU A 172 8.75 -28.12 1.48
CA GLU A 172 9.58 -29.28 1.12
C GLU A 172 9.28 -29.87 -0.26
N GLY A 173 8.28 -29.36 -0.95
CA GLY A 173 7.92 -29.95 -2.24
C GLY A 173 6.82 -29.23 -3.00
N PRO A 174 6.40 -29.81 -4.12
CA PRO A 174 5.26 -29.31 -4.83
C PRO A 174 3.99 -29.46 -3.97
N HIS A 175 3.10 -28.51 -4.08
CA HIS A 175 1.74 -28.63 -3.55
C HIS A 175 0.80 -29.09 -4.66
N ASN A 176 -0.38 -29.62 -4.30
CA ASN A 176 -1.38 -30.10 -5.26
C ASN A 176 -1.62 -29.12 -6.40
N SER A 177 -1.69 -29.62 -7.63
CA SER A 177 -1.92 -28.80 -8.82
C SER A 177 -3.22 -28.00 -8.69
N GLY A 178 -3.19 -26.71 -8.97
CA GLY A 178 -4.34 -25.81 -8.89
C GLY A 178 -4.51 -25.06 -7.56
N ILE A 179 -3.74 -25.39 -6.53
CA ILE A 179 -3.76 -24.68 -5.24
C ILE A 179 -2.52 -23.76 -5.14
N ILE A 180 -2.74 -22.52 -4.72
CA ILE A 180 -1.63 -21.56 -4.50
C ILE A 180 -0.81 -22.03 -3.30
N ASN A 181 0.47 -22.35 -3.53
CA ASN A 181 1.41 -22.63 -2.45
C ASN A 181 1.94 -21.31 -1.89
N LEU A 182 1.53 -20.97 -0.67
CA LEU A 182 1.96 -19.75 0.03
C LEU A 182 3.48 -19.69 0.22
N TRP A 183 4.16 -20.83 0.33
CA TRP A 183 5.63 -20.88 0.39
C TRP A 183 6.29 -20.22 -0.83
N LYS A 184 5.71 -20.38 -2.01
CA LYS A 184 6.24 -19.81 -3.27
C LYS A 184 5.57 -18.51 -3.69
N TYR A 185 4.52 -18.10 -3.01
CA TYR A 185 3.67 -16.98 -3.43
C TYR A 185 4.42 -15.64 -3.45
N ARG A 186 5.23 -15.38 -2.40
CA ARG A 186 6.09 -14.18 -2.30
C ARG A 186 7.52 -14.59 -1.94
N ARG A 187 8.10 -15.52 -2.72
CA ARG A 187 9.49 -15.94 -2.53
C ARG A 187 10.43 -14.83 -2.97
N ILE A 188 11.19 -14.26 -2.02
CA ILE A 188 12.13 -13.15 -2.23
C ILE A 188 13.57 -13.59 -2.46
N ILE A 189 13.92 -14.82 -2.06
CA ILE A 189 15.18 -15.50 -2.39
C ILE A 189 14.82 -16.86 -2.96
N ALA A 190 15.34 -17.17 -4.13
CA ALA A 190 15.21 -18.46 -4.78
C ALA A 190 16.56 -19.16 -4.79
N GLU A 191 16.69 -20.28 -4.04
CA GLU A 191 17.99 -20.96 -3.84
C GLU A 191 18.62 -21.43 -5.15
N GLU A 192 17.81 -21.73 -6.16
CA GLU A 192 18.28 -22.13 -7.49
C GLU A 192 19.08 -21.04 -8.22
N ASN A 193 18.99 -19.78 -7.79
CA ASN A 193 19.76 -18.66 -8.36
C ASN A 193 21.16 -18.51 -7.73
N PHE A 194 21.49 -19.35 -6.75
CA PHE A 194 22.75 -19.26 -6.01
C PHE A 194 23.56 -20.55 -6.12
N ASN A 195 24.87 -20.45 -5.92
CA ASN A 195 25.73 -21.63 -5.84
C ASN A 195 25.29 -22.51 -4.65
N LYS A 196 25.14 -23.81 -4.87
CA LYS A 196 24.74 -24.79 -3.85
C LYS A 196 25.63 -24.75 -2.58
N GLN A 197 26.90 -24.38 -2.74
CA GLN A 197 27.84 -24.25 -1.61
C GLN A 197 27.62 -23.00 -0.75
N SER A 198 26.81 -22.03 -1.23
CA SER A 198 26.52 -20.80 -0.46
C SER A 198 25.70 -21.05 0.80
N GLY A 199 24.99 -22.16 0.89
CA GLY A 199 24.06 -22.46 1.98
C GLY A 199 22.79 -21.59 2.00
N ILE A 200 22.61 -20.76 0.97
CA ILE A 200 21.40 -19.93 0.81
C ILE A 200 20.20 -20.84 0.52
N LYS A 201 19.08 -20.54 1.16
CA LYS A 201 17.83 -21.28 1.03
C LYS A 201 16.71 -20.36 0.53
N ASP A 202 15.69 -20.97 -0.08
CA ASP A 202 14.46 -20.30 -0.39
C ASP A 202 13.97 -19.49 0.81
N THR A 203 13.66 -18.23 0.59
CA THR A 203 13.13 -17.35 1.62
C THR A 203 11.84 -16.73 1.11
N SER A 204 10.77 -16.91 1.87
CA SER A 204 9.45 -16.39 1.57
C SER A 204 9.09 -15.22 2.47
N LEU A 205 8.50 -14.18 1.87
CA LEU A 205 7.89 -13.06 2.59
C LEU A 205 6.46 -13.43 2.97
N VAL A 206 6.14 -13.33 4.24
CA VAL A 206 4.80 -13.55 4.76
C VAL A 206 4.05 -12.22 4.80
N ASN A 207 3.16 -12.08 3.86
CA ASN A 207 2.15 -11.03 3.73
C ASN A 207 0.94 -11.72 3.09
N TRP A 208 0.13 -12.36 3.94
CA TRP A 208 -0.94 -13.26 3.55
C TRP A 208 -2.25 -12.85 4.21
N PRO A 209 -3.41 -13.37 3.78
CA PRO A 209 -4.69 -13.12 4.45
C PRO A 209 -4.68 -13.41 5.94
N GLN A 210 -3.89 -14.40 6.39
CA GLN A 210 -3.82 -14.86 7.76
C GLN A 210 -3.12 -13.90 8.73
N ASN A 211 -2.35 -12.93 8.24
CA ASN A 211 -1.73 -11.89 9.07
C ASN A 211 -2.19 -10.46 8.74
N ASP A 212 -3.31 -10.32 8.06
CA ASP A 212 -4.01 -9.05 7.93
C ASP A 212 -4.66 -8.68 9.28
N TYR A 213 -4.16 -7.59 9.88
CA TYR A 213 -4.66 -7.11 11.17
C TYR A 213 -5.83 -6.15 10.96
N LEU A 214 -7.01 -6.56 11.45
CA LEU A 214 -8.28 -5.84 11.26
C LEU A 214 -8.94 -5.35 12.56
N LEU A 215 -8.24 -5.41 13.70
CA LEU A 215 -8.80 -5.03 15.00
C LEU A 215 -8.50 -3.58 15.40
N GLY A 216 -8.04 -2.75 14.47
CA GLY A 216 -7.82 -1.32 14.71
C GLY A 216 -7.04 -0.63 13.61
N ASN A 217 -7.06 0.69 13.67
CA ASN A 217 -6.58 1.60 12.65
C ASN A 217 -5.22 2.21 12.98
N LEU A 218 -4.52 2.71 11.94
CA LEU A 218 -3.29 3.47 12.09
C LEU A 218 -3.49 4.97 11.82
N THR A 219 -4.58 5.35 11.13
CA THR A 219 -4.96 6.74 10.86
C THR A 219 -6.18 7.16 11.67
N GLY A 220 -6.30 8.45 11.98
CA GLY A 220 -7.41 8.98 12.80
C GLY A 220 -7.39 8.55 14.26
N VAL A 221 -6.27 8.02 14.75
CA VAL A 221 -6.12 7.52 16.13
C VAL A 221 -4.92 8.17 16.83
N SER A 222 -4.90 8.12 18.15
CA SER A 222 -3.78 8.61 18.95
C SER A 222 -2.50 7.79 18.71
N GLU A 223 -1.32 8.37 18.96
CA GLU A 223 -0.03 7.67 18.85
C GLU A 223 0.03 6.44 19.78
N LYS A 224 -0.63 6.51 20.94
CA LYS A 224 -0.75 5.39 21.88
C LYS A 224 -1.56 4.23 21.29
N GLU A 225 -2.69 4.52 20.68
CA GLU A 225 -3.54 3.52 20.02
C GLU A 225 -2.84 2.95 18.80
N ARG A 226 -2.23 3.78 17.95
CA ARG A 226 -1.40 3.35 16.82
C ARG A 226 -0.33 2.36 17.26
N SER A 227 0.41 2.69 18.31
CA SER A 227 1.45 1.81 18.89
C SER A 227 0.86 0.50 19.40
N LYS A 228 -0.30 0.54 20.05
CA LYS A 228 -1.02 -0.66 20.51
C LYS A 228 -1.35 -1.57 19.33
N HIS A 229 -1.95 -1.04 18.26
CA HIS A 229 -2.35 -1.84 17.10
C HIS A 229 -1.14 -2.39 16.31
N ILE A 230 -0.04 -1.63 16.21
CA ILE A 230 1.22 -2.14 15.65
C ILE A 230 1.75 -3.33 16.48
N ASN A 231 1.74 -3.24 17.80
CA ASN A 231 2.21 -4.34 18.66
C ASN A 231 1.28 -5.57 18.56
N GLN A 232 -0.01 -5.39 18.49
CA GLN A 232 -0.98 -6.48 18.29
C GLN A 232 -0.82 -7.13 16.91
N SER A 233 -0.54 -6.37 15.86
CA SER A 233 -0.26 -6.94 14.53
C SER A 233 1.04 -7.74 14.49
N LYS A 234 2.06 -7.33 15.26
CA LYS A 234 3.28 -8.13 15.46
C LYS A 234 2.98 -9.44 16.18
N ASP A 235 2.11 -9.39 17.19
CA ASP A 235 1.70 -10.56 17.95
C ASP A 235 0.90 -11.55 17.08
N LEU A 236 -0.01 -11.06 16.23
CA LEU A 236 -0.69 -11.88 15.20
C LEU A 236 0.33 -12.56 14.27
N SER A 237 1.29 -11.81 13.73
CA SER A 237 2.29 -12.36 12.81
C SER A 237 3.20 -13.39 13.47
N ARG A 238 3.58 -13.20 14.73
CA ARG A 238 4.32 -14.20 15.52
C ARG A 238 3.46 -15.43 15.79
N SER A 239 2.17 -15.25 16.08
CA SER A 239 1.23 -16.34 16.29
C SER A 239 1.01 -17.15 15.02
N LEU A 240 0.97 -16.51 13.85
CA LEU A 240 0.95 -17.22 12.57
C LEU A 240 2.24 -18.04 12.36
N LEU A 241 3.42 -17.48 12.65
CA LEU A 241 4.68 -18.24 12.54
C LEU A 241 4.67 -19.43 13.48
N TYR A 242 4.30 -19.24 14.76
CA TYR A 242 4.23 -20.33 15.73
C TYR A 242 3.25 -21.41 15.29
N TRP A 243 2.05 -21.02 14.81
CA TRP A 243 1.06 -21.94 14.25
C TRP A 243 1.62 -22.73 13.06
N LEU A 244 2.32 -22.07 12.14
CA LEU A 244 3.00 -22.76 11.02
C LEU A 244 4.04 -23.76 11.49
N GLN A 245 4.72 -23.48 12.60
CA GLN A 245 5.77 -24.37 13.15
C GLN A 245 5.19 -25.57 13.93
N THR A 246 3.97 -25.44 14.51
CA THR A 246 3.43 -26.41 15.48
C THR A 246 2.12 -27.07 15.05
N ASP A 247 1.11 -26.27 14.69
CA ASP A 247 -0.29 -26.72 14.62
C ASP A 247 -0.83 -26.78 13.17
N ALA A 248 -0.17 -26.11 12.23
CA ALA A 248 -0.66 -26.05 10.85
C ALA A 248 -0.73 -27.44 10.21
N PRO A 249 -1.86 -27.82 9.59
CA PRO A 249 -2.03 -29.14 8.99
C PRO A 249 -1.11 -29.33 7.79
N ARG A 250 -0.54 -30.54 7.66
CA ARG A 250 0.34 -30.94 6.56
C ARG A 250 -0.36 -31.95 5.65
N ASP A 251 0.07 -32.01 4.39
CA ASP A 251 -0.49 -32.95 3.39
C ASP A 251 -0.22 -34.43 3.74
N ASP A 252 0.80 -34.72 4.55
CA ASP A 252 1.15 -36.05 5.02
C ASP A 252 0.38 -36.51 6.27
N GLY A 253 -0.59 -35.71 6.73
CA GLY A 253 -1.38 -35.97 7.94
C GLY A 253 -0.71 -35.52 9.25
N GLY A 254 0.52 -35.01 9.19
CA GLY A 254 1.21 -34.41 10.34
C GLY A 254 0.77 -32.97 10.59
N THR A 255 1.38 -32.34 11.60
CA THR A 255 1.20 -30.93 11.94
C THR A 255 2.54 -30.22 12.05
N GLY A 256 2.52 -28.94 11.65
CA GLY A 256 3.63 -28.01 11.80
C GLY A 256 4.89 -28.31 10.98
N TRP A 257 5.66 -27.28 10.75
CA TRP A 257 6.98 -27.33 10.12
C TRP A 257 8.03 -26.71 11.06
N PRO A 258 8.56 -27.46 12.06
CA PRO A 258 9.51 -26.93 13.03
C PRO A 258 10.81 -26.42 12.39
N GLY A 259 11.14 -26.85 11.17
CA GLY A 259 12.27 -26.36 10.39
C GLY A 259 12.10 -24.94 9.82
N LEU A 260 10.95 -24.30 9.96
CA LEU A 260 10.76 -22.90 9.58
C LEU A 260 11.55 -21.98 10.51
N ARG A 261 12.44 -21.19 9.93
CA ARG A 261 13.29 -20.23 10.65
C ARG A 261 12.93 -18.81 10.31
N LEU A 262 12.69 -17.98 11.32
CA LEU A 262 12.49 -16.54 11.16
C LEU A 262 13.79 -15.86 10.71
N ARG A 263 13.75 -15.14 9.60
CA ARG A 263 14.90 -14.46 9.00
C ARG A 263 14.96 -12.99 9.46
N LYS A 264 15.49 -12.78 10.68
CA LYS A 264 15.67 -11.45 11.27
C LYS A 264 16.57 -10.53 10.43
N ASP A 265 17.54 -11.11 9.76
CA ASP A 265 18.52 -10.43 8.91
C ASP A 265 17.91 -9.77 7.66
N ILE A 266 16.75 -10.22 7.20
CA ILE A 266 16.07 -9.65 6.01
C ILE A 266 15.65 -8.20 6.28
N PHE A 267 15.10 -7.93 7.46
CA PHE A 267 14.64 -6.59 7.86
C PHE A 267 15.61 -5.86 8.79
N ASP A 268 16.61 -6.54 9.30
CA ASP A 268 17.56 -5.99 10.27
C ASP A 268 16.83 -5.44 11.50
N THR A 269 16.02 -6.30 12.12
CA THR A 269 15.24 -6.03 13.33
C THR A 269 15.40 -7.16 14.34
N ASP A 270 15.45 -6.82 15.63
CA ASP A 270 15.63 -7.79 16.71
C ASP A 270 14.47 -8.80 16.79
N ASP A 271 13.28 -8.35 16.47
CA ASP A 271 12.06 -9.15 16.51
C ASP A 271 11.76 -9.90 15.20
N GLY A 272 12.52 -9.66 14.13
CA GLY A 272 12.36 -10.29 12.82
C GLY A 272 11.15 -9.81 12.01
N MET A 273 10.40 -8.83 12.52
CA MET A 273 9.30 -8.21 11.81
C MET A 273 9.80 -7.05 10.92
N ALA A 274 9.04 -6.70 9.91
CA ALA A 274 9.33 -5.52 9.09
C ALA A 274 9.45 -4.26 9.96
N LYS A 275 10.27 -3.30 9.55
CA LYS A 275 10.47 -2.03 10.29
C LYS A 275 9.20 -1.19 10.38
N TYR A 276 8.28 -1.37 9.43
CA TYR A 276 6.98 -0.73 9.40
C TYR A 276 5.92 -1.70 8.84
N PRO A 277 4.65 -1.60 9.25
CA PRO A 277 3.60 -2.42 8.67
C PRO A 277 3.35 -2.06 7.20
N TYR A 278 2.92 -3.03 6.41
CA TYR A 278 2.38 -2.80 5.07
C TYR A 278 0.98 -2.21 5.19
N VAL A 279 0.87 -0.94 4.84
CA VAL A 279 -0.36 -0.14 4.95
C VAL A 279 -1.03 -0.03 3.59
N ARG A 280 -2.32 -0.35 3.52
CA ARG A 280 -3.09 -0.31 2.27
C ARG A 280 -3.83 0.99 2.07
N GLU A 281 -4.17 1.66 3.14
CA GLU A 281 -4.98 2.87 3.10
C GLU A 281 -4.44 3.95 4.02
N SER A 282 -4.30 5.17 3.49
CA SER A 282 -3.90 6.36 4.22
C SER A 282 -5.04 7.37 4.31
N ALA A 283 -4.84 8.45 5.06
CA ALA A 283 -5.64 9.66 4.85
C ALA A 283 -5.48 10.12 3.40
N ARG A 284 -6.55 10.53 2.75
CA ARG A 284 -6.59 10.97 1.34
C ARG A 284 -7.04 12.42 1.27
N ILE A 285 -6.34 13.24 0.47
CA ILE A 285 -6.67 14.66 0.33
C ILE A 285 -8.06 14.86 -0.28
N LYS A 286 -8.79 15.92 0.14
CA LYS A 286 -9.85 16.47 -0.69
C LYS A 286 -9.19 17.23 -1.82
N ALA A 287 -9.15 16.57 -2.98
CA ALA A 287 -8.39 16.99 -4.14
C ALA A 287 -9.25 17.79 -5.15
N MET A 288 -8.59 18.51 -6.06
CA MET A 288 -9.27 19.17 -7.18
C MET A 288 -9.99 18.17 -8.10
N THR A 289 -9.54 16.91 -8.13
CA THR A 289 -10.21 15.78 -8.79
C THR A 289 -10.22 14.59 -7.86
N THR A 290 -11.39 14.09 -7.50
CA THR A 290 -11.54 12.79 -6.83
C THR A 290 -11.79 11.71 -7.88
N ILE A 291 -10.99 10.65 -7.81
CA ILE A 291 -11.13 9.49 -8.69
C ILE A 291 -12.19 8.58 -8.09
N LEU A 292 -13.25 8.31 -8.83
CA LEU A 292 -14.38 7.49 -8.41
C LEU A 292 -14.42 6.16 -9.16
N GLU A 293 -15.06 5.16 -8.60
CA GLU A 293 -15.18 3.83 -9.19
C GLU A 293 -15.68 3.85 -10.64
N HIS A 294 -16.72 4.65 -10.93
CA HIS A 294 -17.26 4.79 -12.29
C HIS A 294 -16.30 5.49 -13.28
N HIS A 295 -15.09 5.87 -12.85
CA HIS A 295 -14.04 6.33 -13.76
C HIS A 295 -13.18 5.18 -14.31
N CYS A 296 -13.02 4.08 -13.57
CA CYS A 296 -12.11 3.00 -13.91
C CYS A 296 -12.64 1.57 -13.65
N GLY A 297 -13.58 1.37 -12.73
CA GLY A 297 -14.19 0.05 -12.48
C GLY A 297 -15.06 -0.40 -13.65
N VAL A 298 -14.87 -1.61 -14.16
CA VAL A 298 -15.54 -2.09 -15.38
C VAL A 298 -17.06 -2.03 -15.26
N GLU A 299 -17.62 -2.63 -14.23
CA GLU A 299 -19.06 -2.72 -14.05
C GLU A 299 -19.70 -1.34 -13.80
N ASN A 300 -19.22 -0.61 -12.82
CA ASN A 300 -19.79 0.70 -12.48
C ASN A 300 -19.64 1.71 -13.62
N ARG A 301 -18.53 1.66 -14.37
CA ARG A 301 -18.31 2.49 -15.54
C ARG A 301 -19.29 2.16 -16.67
N ALA A 302 -19.53 0.86 -16.94
CA ALA A 302 -20.47 0.41 -17.94
C ALA A 302 -21.91 0.84 -17.62
N GLN A 303 -22.32 0.66 -16.36
CA GLN A 303 -23.63 1.14 -15.86
C GLN A 303 -23.78 2.67 -15.98
N PHE A 304 -22.75 3.42 -15.56
CA PHE A 304 -22.75 4.88 -15.63
C PHE A 304 -22.92 5.41 -17.06
N LEU A 305 -22.31 4.73 -18.05
CA LEU A 305 -22.38 5.11 -19.46
C LEU A 305 -23.56 4.49 -20.21
N GLY A 306 -24.25 3.50 -19.64
CA GLY A 306 -25.31 2.75 -20.33
C GLY A 306 -24.80 1.91 -21.50
N VAL A 307 -23.58 1.35 -21.40
CA VAL A 307 -22.94 0.53 -22.43
C VAL A 307 -22.61 -0.87 -21.93
N ASP A 308 -22.37 -1.80 -22.85
CA ASP A 308 -21.91 -3.14 -22.51
C ASP A 308 -20.48 -3.11 -21.93
N GLN A 309 -20.22 -3.97 -20.93
CA GLN A 309 -18.90 -4.05 -20.25
C GLN A 309 -17.74 -4.33 -21.22
N SER A 310 -17.98 -5.08 -22.30
CA SER A 310 -16.96 -5.39 -23.31
C SER A 310 -16.54 -4.20 -24.18
N LYS A 311 -17.29 -3.11 -24.14
CA LYS A 311 -17.07 -1.89 -24.95
C LYS A 311 -16.65 -0.69 -24.12
N VAL A 312 -16.58 -0.85 -22.79
CA VAL A 312 -16.31 0.26 -21.90
C VAL A 312 -14.82 0.64 -21.90
N LYS A 313 -14.55 1.94 -21.87
CA LYS A 313 -13.21 2.51 -21.63
C LYS A 313 -13.23 3.32 -20.35
N SER A 314 -12.09 3.42 -19.67
CA SER A 314 -11.93 4.29 -18.52
C SER A 314 -12.16 5.75 -18.88
N LYS A 315 -12.38 6.58 -17.86
CA LYS A 315 -12.48 8.03 -18.06
C LYS A 315 -11.12 8.58 -18.51
N SER A 316 -11.12 9.32 -19.60
CA SER A 316 -9.97 10.13 -20.03
C SER A 316 -10.00 11.48 -19.32
N TYR A 317 -8.83 11.97 -18.92
CA TYR A 317 -8.68 13.24 -18.24
C TYR A 317 -7.85 14.22 -19.09
N HIS A 318 -8.33 15.46 -19.22
CA HIS A 318 -7.60 16.52 -19.93
C HIS A 318 -6.24 16.80 -19.24
N ASP A 319 -6.20 16.64 -17.91
CA ASP A 319 -5.04 16.84 -17.05
C ASP A 319 -4.34 15.53 -16.68
N SER A 320 -4.42 14.51 -17.55
CA SER A 320 -3.72 13.24 -17.32
C SER A 320 -2.20 13.43 -17.26
N VAL A 321 -1.55 12.82 -16.28
CA VAL A 321 -0.11 12.91 -16.02
C VAL A 321 0.54 11.56 -15.77
N GLY A 322 -0.22 10.49 -15.92
CA GLY A 322 0.25 9.13 -15.69
C GLY A 322 -0.80 8.10 -16.05
N ILE A 323 -0.39 6.83 -16.00
CA ILE A 323 -1.25 5.69 -16.30
C ILE A 323 -1.09 4.59 -15.26
N GLY A 324 -2.08 3.72 -15.15
CA GLY A 324 -2.02 2.54 -14.31
C GLY A 324 -2.99 1.47 -14.76
N HIS A 325 -2.72 0.23 -14.35
CA HIS A 325 -3.63 -0.88 -14.54
C HIS A 325 -3.47 -1.90 -13.43
N TYR A 326 -4.51 -2.09 -12.67
CA TYR A 326 -4.66 -3.15 -11.68
C TYR A 326 -6.13 -3.30 -11.34
N GLN A 327 -6.55 -4.49 -10.95
CA GLN A 327 -7.89 -4.71 -10.40
C GLN A 327 -8.11 -3.89 -9.13
N ILE A 328 -9.35 -3.55 -8.81
CA ILE A 328 -9.69 -2.97 -7.52
C ILE A 328 -9.62 -4.09 -6.49
N ASP A 329 -8.62 -4.04 -5.61
CA ASP A 329 -8.29 -5.05 -4.61
C ASP A 329 -8.40 -4.42 -3.22
N LEU A 330 -9.45 -4.78 -2.49
CA LEU A 330 -9.72 -4.32 -1.13
C LEU A 330 -9.59 -5.48 -0.15
N HIS A 331 -8.93 -5.22 0.95
CA HIS A 331 -8.74 -6.15 2.05
C HIS A 331 -9.81 -5.99 3.12
N PRO A 332 -9.96 -6.97 4.03
CA PRO A 332 -10.92 -6.84 5.13
C PRO A 332 -10.76 -5.54 5.89
N THR A 333 -11.86 -4.99 6.36
CA THR A 333 -11.88 -3.72 7.07
C THR A 333 -12.14 -3.88 8.55
N THR A 334 -11.88 -2.84 9.31
CA THR A 334 -12.09 -2.81 10.76
C THR A 334 -13.56 -2.79 11.17
N GLU A 335 -14.50 -2.54 10.26
CA GLU A 335 -15.93 -2.56 10.52
C GLU A 335 -16.65 -3.76 9.88
N GLY A 336 -15.90 -4.72 9.33
CA GLY A 336 -16.45 -6.02 8.99
C GLY A 336 -16.68 -6.29 7.50
N ASP A 337 -16.20 -5.44 6.60
CA ASP A 337 -16.18 -5.78 5.19
C ASP A 337 -15.10 -6.83 4.94
N ASN A 338 -15.39 -7.82 4.11
CA ASN A 338 -14.43 -8.84 3.72
C ASN A 338 -13.71 -8.44 2.43
N TYR A 339 -12.78 -9.26 1.95
CA TYR A 339 -12.12 -9.10 0.67
C TYR A 339 -13.12 -8.86 -0.46
N ILE A 340 -12.81 -7.89 -1.29
CA ILE A 340 -13.47 -7.68 -2.57
C ILE A 340 -12.43 -7.38 -3.65
N ASP A 341 -12.59 -8.01 -4.81
CA ASP A 341 -11.67 -7.93 -5.92
C ASP A 341 -12.50 -7.98 -7.21
N PHE A 342 -12.43 -6.93 -8.00
CA PHE A 342 -13.17 -6.84 -9.24
C PHE A 342 -12.40 -6.06 -10.33
N PRO A 343 -12.72 -6.30 -11.61
CA PRO A 343 -11.95 -5.75 -12.72
C PRO A 343 -11.99 -4.22 -12.78
N ALA A 344 -10.82 -3.63 -13.02
CA ALA A 344 -10.68 -2.26 -13.46
C ALA A 344 -10.13 -2.19 -14.88
N LEU A 345 -10.48 -1.14 -15.58
CA LEU A 345 -9.95 -0.80 -16.89
C LEU A 345 -8.54 -0.22 -16.75
N PRO A 346 -7.69 -0.27 -17.78
CA PRO A 346 -6.52 0.57 -17.86
C PRO A 346 -6.92 2.04 -17.64
N PHE A 347 -6.33 2.72 -16.66
CA PHE A 347 -6.77 4.04 -16.22
C PHE A 347 -5.66 5.09 -16.33
N GLU A 348 -6.07 6.36 -16.33
CA GLU A 348 -5.20 7.53 -16.29
C GLU A 348 -5.13 8.12 -14.87
N LEU A 349 -4.03 8.81 -14.57
CA LEU A 349 -3.81 9.57 -13.34
C LEU A 349 -4.06 11.07 -13.63
N PRO A 350 -5.15 11.67 -13.14
CA PRO A 350 -5.38 13.11 -13.32
C PRO A 350 -4.48 13.92 -12.38
N LEU A 351 -3.87 15.00 -12.88
CA LEU A 351 -3.06 15.93 -12.09
C LEU A 351 -3.82 16.47 -10.88
N GLY A 352 -5.10 16.76 -11.08
CA GLY A 352 -5.97 17.28 -10.02
C GLY A 352 -6.11 16.35 -8.81
N SER A 353 -5.81 15.04 -8.94
CA SER A 353 -5.85 14.13 -7.80
C SER A 353 -4.66 14.29 -6.85
N LEU A 354 -3.58 14.91 -7.29
CA LEU A 354 -2.40 15.19 -6.45
C LEU A 354 -2.50 16.55 -5.72
N ILE A 355 -3.47 17.38 -6.08
CA ILE A 355 -3.54 18.80 -5.67
C ILE A 355 -4.70 19.00 -4.69
N PRO A 356 -4.42 19.36 -3.42
CA PRO A 356 -5.45 19.71 -2.45
C PRO A 356 -6.26 20.93 -2.88
N ILE A 357 -7.55 20.96 -2.51
CA ILE A 357 -8.39 22.14 -2.76
C ILE A 357 -7.93 23.33 -1.91
N LYS A 358 -7.62 23.11 -0.63
CA LYS A 358 -7.40 24.18 0.36
C LYS A 358 -5.95 24.65 0.41
N ILE A 359 -4.97 23.77 0.53
CA ILE A 359 -3.57 24.14 0.74
C ILE A 359 -2.87 24.36 -0.60
N LYS A 360 -2.29 25.56 -0.76
CA LYS A 360 -1.80 26.03 -2.07
C LYS A 360 -0.44 25.45 -2.47
N ASN A 361 0.40 25.08 -1.52
CA ASN A 361 1.77 24.65 -1.74
C ASN A 361 2.06 23.23 -1.20
N LEU A 362 1.00 22.42 -1.05
CA LEU A 362 1.07 20.99 -0.73
C LEU A 362 0.73 20.17 -1.96
N ILE A 363 1.49 19.09 -2.17
CA ILE A 363 1.24 18.09 -3.21
C ILE A 363 1.18 16.73 -2.53
N ALA A 364 0.17 15.92 -2.83
CA ALA A 364 0.14 14.52 -2.44
C ALA A 364 1.06 13.71 -3.36
N GLY A 365 2.01 12.98 -2.79
CA GLY A 365 3.06 12.29 -3.53
C GLY A 365 3.06 10.76 -3.37
N SER A 366 1.99 10.15 -2.85
CA SER A 366 1.84 8.71 -2.64
C SER A 366 0.36 8.33 -2.73
N LYS A 367 -0.08 7.24 -2.05
CA LYS A 367 -1.49 6.79 -2.01
C LYS A 367 -2.45 7.74 -1.29
N ASN A 368 -1.97 8.86 -0.76
CA ASN A 368 -2.77 9.91 -0.14
C ASN A 368 -3.39 10.91 -1.13
N ILE A 369 -3.36 10.62 -2.42
CA ILE A 369 -4.04 11.38 -3.48
C ILE A 369 -5.56 11.32 -3.34
N GLY A 370 -6.27 12.14 -4.13
CA GLY A 370 -7.73 12.18 -4.19
C GLY A 370 -8.36 10.94 -4.83
N THR A 371 -8.33 9.83 -4.13
CA THR A 371 -9.09 8.60 -4.42
C THR A 371 -10.18 8.40 -3.38
N THR A 372 -11.13 7.50 -3.66
CA THR A 372 -12.03 6.94 -2.65
C THR A 372 -11.42 5.68 -2.03
N HIS A 373 -12.05 5.15 -0.98
CA HIS A 373 -11.70 3.84 -0.44
C HIS A 373 -11.64 2.76 -1.54
N VAL A 374 -12.63 2.74 -2.45
CA VAL A 374 -12.69 1.77 -3.55
C VAL A 374 -11.54 1.99 -4.54
N THR A 375 -11.39 3.20 -5.09
CA THR A 375 -10.37 3.44 -6.11
C THR A 375 -8.94 3.43 -5.57
N ASN A 376 -8.76 3.64 -4.27
CA ASN A 376 -7.48 3.39 -3.62
C ASN A 376 -7.00 1.93 -3.85
N GLY A 377 -7.92 0.96 -3.97
CA GLY A 377 -7.59 -0.44 -4.22
C GLY A 377 -6.75 -0.69 -5.47
N CYS A 378 -6.86 0.14 -6.52
CA CYS A 378 -6.04 0.01 -7.73
C CYS A 378 -4.97 1.11 -7.89
N TYR A 379 -5.14 2.29 -7.26
CA TYR A 379 -4.16 3.39 -7.36
C TYR A 379 -2.99 3.27 -6.35
N ARG A 380 -3.11 2.48 -5.29
CA ARG A 380 -2.06 2.27 -4.26
C ARG A 380 -0.97 1.27 -4.65
N LEU A 381 -0.95 0.78 -5.88
CA LEU A 381 0.04 -0.21 -6.32
C LEU A 381 1.38 0.46 -6.60
N HIS A 382 2.47 -0.22 -6.26
CA HIS A 382 3.83 0.34 -6.33
C HIS A 382 4.18 1.00 -7.68
N PRO A 383 3.83 0.45 -8.87
CA PRO A 383 4.09 1.15 -10.13
C PRO A 383 3.31 2.46 -10.26
N VAL A 384 2.07 2.51 -9.76
CA VAL A 384 1.23 3.72 -9.79
C VAL A 384 1.75 4.74 -8.78
N GLU A 385 2.09 4.31 -7.56
CA GLU A 385 2.68 5.20 -6.54
C GLU A 385 4.05 5.77 -6.99
N TRP A 386 4.85 4.97 -7.71
CA TRP A 386 6.07 5.48 -8.32
C TRP A 386 5.79 6.61 -9.31
N ASN A 387 4.82 6.41 -10.20
CA ASN A 387 4.41 7.44 -11.16
C ASN A 387 3.84 8.69 -10.45
N ILE A 388 3.03 8.52 -9.40
CA ILE A 388 2.54 9.64 -8.57
C ILE A 388 3.73 10.44 -7.99
N GLY A 389 4.70 9.76 -7.41
CA GLY A 389 5.89 10.40 -6.83
C GLY A 389 6.74 11.13 -7.86
N GLU A 390 6.95 10.54 -9.03
CA GLU A 390 7.67 11.15 -10.16
C GLU A 390 6.97 12.44 -10.64
N VAL A 391 5.65 12.37 -10.85
CA VAL A 391 4.85 13.53 -11.25
C VAL A 391 4.85 14.61 -10.17
N ALA A 392 4.74 14.24 -8.89
CA ALA A 392 4.79 15.19 -7.77
C ALA A 392 6.13 15.95 -7.74
N GLY A 393 7.24 15.25 -8.00
CA GLY A 393 8.57 15.85 -8.11
C GLY A 393 8.68 16.84 -9.28
N HIS A 394 8.21 16.45 -10.46
CA HIS A 394 8.16 17.32 -11.64
C HIS A 394 7.26 18.53 -11.42
N LEU A 395 6.10 18.36 -10.79
CA LEU A 395 5.16 19.44 -10.46
C LEU A 395 5.80 20.44 -9.49
N ALA A 396 6.43 19.95 -8.43
CA ALA A 396 7.14 20.79 -7.47
C ALA A 396 8.24 21.64 -8.16
N ALA A 397 9.04 21.02 -9.02
CA ALA A 397 10.07 21.72 -9.79
C ALA A 397 9.47 22.79 -10.70
N LYS A 398 8.40 22.48 -11.44
CA LYS A 398 7.72 23.45 -12.31
C LYS A 398 7.14 24.61 -11.51
N CYS A 399 6.52 24.35 -10.37
CA CYS A 399 6.01 25.41 -9.48
C CYS A 399 7.11 26.38 -9.03
N LEU A 400 8.28 25.86 -8.69
CA LEU A 400 9.44 26.67 -8.29
C LEU A 400 9.99 27.52 -9.47
N ILE A 401 10.11 26.94 -10.66
CA ILE A 401 10.62 27.63 -11.86
C ILE A 401 9.66 28.75 -12.29
N GLU A 402 8.37 28.48 -12.33
CA GLU A 402 7.35 29.43 -12.80
C GLU A 402 6.79 30.34 -11.69
N LYS A 403 7.21 30.14 -10.44
CA LYS A 403 6.66 30.84 -9.26
C LYS A 403 5.13 30.75 -9.22
N SER A 404 4.60 29.57 -9.48
CA SER A 404 3.17 29.27 -9.57
C SER A 404 2.78 28.20 -8.58
N SER A 405 1.53 28.23 -8.12
CA SER A 405 0.97 27.13 -7.32
C SER A 405 0.64 25.89 -8.18
N PRO A 406 0.55 24.70 -7.62
CA PRO A 406 0.04 23.50 -8.29
C PRO A 406 -1.32 23.72 -8.95
N GLN A 407 -2.23 24.44 -8.27
CA GLN A 407 -3.55 24.78 -8.78
C GLN A 407 -3.47 25.67 -10.03
N GLU A 408 -2.57 26.65 -10.06
CA GLU A 408 -2.36 27.52 -11.23
C GLU A 408 -1.77 26.74 -12.41
N ILE A 409 -0.82 25.83 -12.19
CA ILE A 409 -0.28 24.95 -13.24
C ILE A 409 -1.43 24.15 -13.89
N ARG A 410 -2.28 23.56 -13.08
CA ARG A 410 -3.42 22.74 -13.58
C ARG A 410 -4.49 23.57 -14.28
N ASN A 411 -4.85 24.71 -13.72
CA ASN A 411 -5.99 25.52 -14.21
C ASN A 411 -5.66 26.38 -15.44
N ASN A 412 -4.39 26.61 -15.71
CA ASN A 412 -3.96 27.33 -16.91
C ASN A 412 -3.60 26.35 -18.01
N GLN A 413 -4.38 26.33 -19.09
CA GLN A 413 -4.23 25.35 -20.18
C GLN A 413 -2.81 25.34 -20.78
N ASN A 414 -2.19 26.50 -20.97
CA ASN A 414 -0.84 26.58 -21.56
C ASN A 414 0.20 25.99 -20.60
N LYS A 415 0.09 26.29 -19.29
CA LYS A 415 1.00 25.73 -18.26
C LYS A 415 0.81 24.23 -18.14
N LEU A 416 -0.44 23.75 -18.16
CA LEU A 416 -0.75 22.33 -18.11
C LEU A 416 -0.17 21.58 -19.32
N THR A 417 -0.42 22.08 -20.54
CA THR A 417 0.13 21.47 -21.75
C THR A 417 1.65 21.43 -21.71
N THR A 418 2.30 22.53 -21.37
CA THR A 418 3.79 22.55 -21.23
C THR A 418 4.29 21.59 -20.16
N PHE A 419 3.50 21.39 -19.08
CA PHE A 419 3.83 20.42 -18.05
C PHE A 419 3.72 18.97 -18.57
N GLN A 420 2.63 18.65 -19.27
CA GLN A 420 2.43 17.34 -19.90
C GLN A 420 3.53 17.06 -20.92
N ASP A 421 3.90 18.02 -21.77
CA ASP A 421 4.99 17.89 -22.74
C ASP A 421 6.34 17.61 -22.05
N THR A 422 6.56 18.25 -20.89
CA THR A 422 7.77 18.00 -20.09
C THR A 422 7.79 16.57 -19.55
N LEU A 423 6.66 16.05 -19.05
CA LEU A 423 6.56 14.68 -18.58
C LEU A 423 6.84 13.68 -19.72
N ILE A 424 6.18 13.86 -20.87
CA ILE A 424 6.39 13.01 -22.06
C ILE A 424 7.85 13.01 -22.51
N LYS A 425 8.47 14.18 -22.55
CA LYS A 425 9.90 14.32 -22.93
C LYS A 425 10.83 13.57 -21.96
N ASN A 426 10.43 13.43 -20.70
CA ASN A 426 11.18 12.69 -19.69
C ASN A 426 10.78 11.20 -19.61
N GLY A 427 9.95 10.72 -20.54
CA GLY A 427 9.57 9.31 -20.66
C GLY A 427 8.37 8.89 -19.81
N VAL A 428 7.63 9.83 -19.21
CA VAL A 428 6.42 9.53 -18.47
C VAL A 428 5.26 9.27 -19.44
N GLU A 429 4.67 8.11 -19.39
CA GLU A 429 3.46 7.76 -20.14
C GLU A 429 2.23 8.35 -19.47
N ILE A 430 1.56 9.28 -20.15
CA ILE A 430 0.39 9.98 -19.60
C ILE A 430 -0.94 9.50 -20.17
N ARG A 431 -0.92 8.60 -21.16
CA ARG A 431 -2.11 8.02 -21.79
C ARG A 431 -1.84 6.60 -22.26
N TRP A 432 -2.86 5.76 -22.17
CA TRP A 432 -2.83 4.44 -22.78
C TRP A 432 -3.03 4.54 -24.28
N PRO A 433 -2.29 3.72 -25.09
CA PRO A 433 -2.57 3.57 -26.52
C PRO A 433 -3.95 2.94 -26.75
N ASP A 434 -4.62 3.32 -27.84
CA ASP A 434 -5.99 2.83 -28.14
C ASP A 434 -6.07 1.30 -28.30
N GLU A 435 -4.96 0.65 -28.66
CA GLU A 435 -4.87 -0.79 -28.84
C GLU A 435 -5.10 -1.56 -27.53
N VAL A 436 -4.77 -1.00 -26.38
CA VAL A 436 -4.94 -1.61 -25.07
C VAL A 436 -6.42 -1.88 -24.76
N TYR A 437 -7.33 -1.12 -25.33
CA TYR A 437 -8.78 -1.29 -25.14
C TYR A 437 -9.43 -2.21 -26.20
N LYS A 438 -8.65 -2.81 -27.08
CA LYS A 438 -9.13 -3.69 -28.16
C LYS A 438 -8.86 -5.18 -27.88
N SER A 439 -8.16 -5.50 -26.79
CA SER A 439 -7.77 -6.87 -26.44
C SER A 439 -8.75 -7.57 -25.50
#